data_0a7b63341af70309a1f5e3c8b1f50ea5
#
_entry.id   0a7b63341af70309a1f5e3c8b1f50ea5
#
_cell.length_a   1.000
_cell.length_b   1.000
_cell.length_c   1.000
_cell.angle_alpha   90.00
_cell.angle_beta   90.00
_cell.angle_gamma   90.00
#
_symmetry.space_group_name_H-M   'P 1'
#
loop_
_entity.id
_entity.type
_entity.pdbx_description
1 polymer ?
#
loop_
_entity_poly.entity_id
_entity_poly.type
_entity_poly.pdbx_seq_one_letter_code
_entity_poly.pdbx_strand_id
1 'polypeptide(L)'
;MRNTLIFAGSSCPVLTNKICESLGMPPAEAELSQFSNGETSVKILNSVREKDVFIVQSGSPTINDTIMELLIMISACKGGSATKITAVLPYFPYSRQSKKKSHRGAITARMLSNLLGVAGVKHVITVDLHASQMQGFFKCPVDNLHAEPLIARWIRHNVPNWKEAVVVSKNAGGTKRVTSLADALKLNFGMVTTDRKRSGPGLTHSMILNQLEKLEPLEPAANRIARNSFAEPLTPTPQAARLRRSRLQAAEQSSPQRANGLQVLTNGQAENASPSSSAIAVEDHADVPAEAQTEGHDYNDQRAREVTHGRLVQGHIVPDDFPSPATSAADTTIPDEDPMAQSQASSFFSPDGHALGGSGDAEASSDEEEDKLKDPKIEHMITLVGDVRNRTVLIIDDMIDKSGSWIAAAETVVKRGFAKKVYCIATHGVFGGDALQQMQKCECIDAIVVTNSYPINEEAARNASKLTVLDLSFLLAEAIRRSHYGESISPLFQHIQD
;
A
#
# COMPACT_ATOMS: atom_id res chain seq x y z
N MET A 1 17.83 -4.69 29.60
CA MET A 1 18.90 -4.20 28.70
C MET A 1 19.80 -3.23 29.47
N ARG A 2 21.12 -3.30 29.32
CA ARG A 2 22.05 -2.37 30.01
C ARG A 2 22.22 -1.10 29.18
N ASN A 3 22.41 0.05 29.85
CA ASN A 3 22.60 1.36 29.19
C ASN A 3 21.50 1.77 28.19
N THR A 4 20.27 1.34 28.43
CA THR A 4 19.12 1.61 27.57
C THR A 4 18.05 2.34 28.38
N LEU A 5 17.39 3.32 27.75
CA LEU A 5 16.22 4.01 28.26
C LEU A 5 15.12 3.99 27.20
N ILE A 6 13.88 3.73 27.65
CA ILE A 6 12.71 3.75 26.79
C ILE A 6 11.74 4.77 27.37
N PHE A 7 11.51 5.85 26.62
CA PHE A 7 10.57 6.90 26.98
C PHE A 7 9.23 6.69 26.27
N ALA A 8 8.16 6.91 27.02
CA ALA A 8 6.81 6.97 26.46
C ALA A 8 6.49 8.40 26.06
N GLY A 9 6.04 8.61 24.83
CA GLY A 9 5.33 9.83 24.47
C GLY A 9 3.87 9.76 24.89
N SER A 10 3.18 10.88 24.80
CA SER A 10 1.80 11.03 25.28
C SER A 10 0.77 10.18 24.51
N SER A 11 1.06 9.80 23.26
CA SER A 11 0.11 9.09 22.40
C SER A 11 -0.10 7.62 22.73
N CYS A 12 0.91 6.92 23.30
CA CYS A 12 0.84 5.48 23.47
C CYS A 12 1.54 4.96 24.76
N PRO A 13 1.24 5.52 25.95
CA PRO A 13 1.88 5.12 27.20
C PRO A 13 1.59 3.67 27.57
N VAL A 14 0.37 3.19 27.34
CA VAL A 14 -0.02 1.80 27.62
C VAL A 14 0.79 0.81 26.79
N LEU A 15 0.95 1.07 25.50
CA LEU A 15 1.78 0.23 24.62
C LEU A 15 3.24 0.25 25.07
N THR A 16 3.77 1.42 25.43
CA THR A 16 5.17 1.55 25.90
C THR A 16 5.40 0.78 27.21
N ASN A 17 4.45 0.83 28.14
CA ASN A 17 4.54 0.06 29.39
C ASN A 17 4.62 -1.45 29.10
N LYS A 18 3.76 -1.98 28.22
CA LYS A 18 3.80 -3.39 27.80
C LYS A 18 5.09 -3.78 27.07
N ILE A 19 5.66 -2.87 26.27
CA ILE A 19 6.98 -3.06 25.66
C ILE A 19 8.04 -3.20 26.75
N CYS A 20 8.04 -2.29 27.73
CA CYS A 20 8.98 -2.30 28.85
C CYS A 20 8.82 -3.56 29.73
N GLU A 21 7.59 -4.00 30.02
CA GLU A 21 7.30 -5.25 30.71
C GLU A 21 7.88 -6.46 29.97
N SER A 22 7.68 -6.53 28.64
CA SER A 22 8.24 -7.60 27.79
C SER A 22 9.77 -7.61 27.79
N LEU A 23 10.40 -6.46 27.98
CA LEU A 23 11.86 -6.30 28.07
C LEU A 23 12.41 -6.45 29.50
N GLY A 24 11.55 -6.60 30.50
CA GLY A 24 11.93 -6.72 31.92
C GLY A 24 12.58 -5.45 32.47
N MET A 25 12.13 -4.26 32.05
CA MET A 25 12.67 -2.96 32.48
C MET A 25 11.54 -1.93 32.66
N PRO A 26 11.68 -0.99 33.62
CA PRO A 26 10.69 0.07 33.76
C PRO A 26 10.84 1.11 32.61
N PRO A 27 9.75 1.79 32.23
CA PRO A 27 9.84 2.95 31.36
C PRO A 27 10.65 4.07 32.01
N ALA A 28 11.35 4.84 31.21
CA ALA A 28 12.06 6.02 31.67
C ALA A 28 11.08 7.19 31.90
N GLU A 29 11.39 8.00 32.88
CA GLU A 29 10.55 9.08 33.35
C GLU A 29 10.76 10.37 32.54
N ALA A 30 9.68 10.98 32.08
CA ALA A 30 9.63 12.30 31.47
C ALA A 30 8.36 13.03 31.91
N GLU A 31 8.46 14.31 32.14
CA GLU A 31 7.30 15.20 32.33
C GLU A 31 6.92 15.77 30.96
N LEU A 32 5.71 15.46 30.51
CA LEU A 32 5.13 15.94 29.26
C LEU A 32 3.94 16.82 29.61
N SER A 33 4.00 18.08 29.23
CA SER A 33 2.92 19.02 29.53
C SER A 33 2.76 20.04 28.40
N GLN A 34 1.69 20.80 28.44
CA GLN A 34 1.41 21.85 27.50
C GLN A 34 1.17 23.15 28.27
N PHE A 35 1.78 24.24 27.82
CA PHE A 35 1.51 25.56 28.37
C PHE A 35 0.15 26.07 27.95
N SER A 36 -0.37 27.07 28.65
CA SER A 36 -1.69 27.66 28.37
C SER A 36 -1.81 28.27 26.95
N ASN A 37 -0.68 28.62 26.34
CA ASN A 37 -0.60 29.12 24.96
C ASN A 37 -0.52 28.00 23.91
N GLY A 38 -0.54 26.73 24.33
CA GLY A 38 -0.47 25.55 23.45
C GLY A 38 0.93 25.06 23.14
N GLU A 39 2.00 25.68 23.67
CA GLU A 39 3.36 25.19 23.50
C GLU A 39 3.61 23.90 24.30
N THR A 40 4.30 22.94 23.68
CA THR A 40 4.65 21.68 24.32
C THR A 40 5.92 21.84 25.18
N SER A 41 5.82 21.39 26.43
CA SER A 41 6.93 21.35 27.38
C SER A 41 7.33 19.91 27.66
N VAL A 42 8.62 19.62 27.54
CA VAL A 42 9.21 18.29 27.80
C VAL A 42 10.37 18.45 28.76
N LYS A 43 10.36 17.63 29.82
CA LYS A 43 11.46 17.53 30.77
C LYS A 43 11.85 16.08 30.96
N ILE A 44 13.08 15.74 30.60
CA ILE A 44 13.64 14.38 30.80
C ILE A 44 14.17 14.28 32.23
N LEU A 45 13.67 13.30 32.99
CA LEU A 45 14.01 13.14 34.40
C LEU A 45 15.16 12.16 34.62
N ASN A 46 15.39 11.23 33.69
CA ASN A 46 16.52 10.31 33.77
C ASN A 46 17.74 10.80 33.03
N SER A 47 18.94 10.54 33.55
CA SER A 47 20.17 10.85 32.81
C SER A 47 20.29 9.97 31.57
N VAL A 48 20.37 10.61 30.38
CA VAL A 48 20.50 9.96 29.07
C VAL A 48 21.95 9.86 28.59
N ARG A 49 22.90 10.42 29.37
CA ARG A 49 24.33 10.46 28.99
C ARG A 49 24.87 9.05 28.73
N GLU A 50 25.52 8.88 27.59
CA GLU A 50 26.13 7.63 27.15
C GLU A 50 25.15 6.43 27.09
N LYS A 51 23.84 6.72 26.87
CA LYS A 51 22.80 5.66 26.78
C LYS A 51 22.20 5.57 25.39
N ASP A 52 21.73 4.37 25.05
CA ASP A 52 20.81 4.15 23.94
C ASP A 52 19.40 4.54 24.38
N VAL A 53 18.81 5.47 23.65
CA VAL A 53 17.50 6.02 23.96
C VAL A 53 16.51 5.61 22.88
N PHE A 54 15.40 5.00 23.30
CA PHE A 54 14.25 4.71 22.47
C PHE A 54 13.09 5.61 22.91
N ILE A 55 12.46 6.31 21.96
CA ILE A 55 11.30 7.15 22.22
C ILE A 55 10.13 6.56 21.43
N VAL A 56 9.13 6.07 22.16
CA VAL A 56 7.94 5.45 21.58
C VAL A 56 6.85 6.49 21.49
N GLN A 57 6.48 6.90 20.29
CA GLN A 57 5.45 7.88 20.02
C GLN A 57 4.72 7.52 18.72
N SER A 58 3.43 7.34 18.79
CA SER A 58 2.59 7.07 17.61
C SER A 58 1.90 8.33 17.11
N GLY A 59 1.40 8.32 15.87
CA GLY A 59 0.40 9.27 15.47
C GLY A 59 -0.84 9.16 16.37
N SER A 60 -1.56 10.26 16.55
CA SER A 60 -2.74 10.35 17.40
C SER A 60 -3.77 11.31 16.79
N PRO A 61 -4.97 11.46 17.34
CA PRO A 61 -5.93 12.48 16.91
C PRO A 61 -5.35 13.90 16.96
N THR A 62 -4.45 14.20 17.92
CA THR A 62 -3.70 15.46 18.02
C THR A 62 -2.33 15.34 17.37
N ILE A 63 -2.32 15.02 16.06
CA ILE A 63 -1.13 14.55 15.34
C ILE A 63 0.04 15.54 15.38
N ASN A 64 -0.23 16.84 15.28
CA ASN A 64 0.82 17.86 15.25
C ASN A 64 1.48 18.03 16.63
N ASP A 65 0.70 17.96 17.70
CA ASP A 65 1.19 18.06 19.07
C ASP A 65 2.11 16.88 19.41
N THR A 66 1.70 15.66 19.05
CA THR A 66 2.51 14.46 19.28
C THR A 66 3.78 14.44 18.44
N ILE A 67 3.79 15.01 17.23
CA ILE A 67 5.00 15.17 16.42
C ILE A 67 5.93 16.18 17.07
N MET A 68 5.43 17.34 17.49
CA MET A 68 6.25 18.36 18.16
C MET A 68 6.82 17.84 19.46
N GLU A 69 6.03 17.14 20.27
CA GLU A 69 6.48 16.48 21.50
C GLU A 69 7.64 15.52 21.20
N LEU A 70 7.49 14.64 20.20
CA LEU A 70 8.53 13.71 19.80
C LEU A 70 9.82 14.45 19.41
N LEU A 71 9.73 15.50 18.58
CA LEU A 71 10.90 16.28 18.14
C LEU A 71 11.61 16.94 19.32
N ILE A 72 10.87 17.48 20.28
CA ILE A 72 11.42 18.11 21.49
C ILE A 72 12.07 17.04 22.39
N MET A 73 11.44 15.88 22.59
CA MET A 73 12.03 14.76 23.35
C MET A 73 13.36 14.30 22.74
N ILE A 74 13.42 14.15 21.42
CA ILE A 74 14.64 13.77 20.69
C ILE A 74 15.73 14.84 20.89
N SER A 75 15.36 16.10 20.75
CA SER A 75 16.29 17.24 20.92
C SER A 75 16.83 17.30 22.35
N ALA A 76 15.97 17.10 23.35
CA ALA A 76 16.37 17.05 24.76
C ALA A 76 17.35 15.91 25.04
N CYS A 77 17.07 14.70 24.54
CA CYS A 77 17.97 13.55 24.69
C CYS A 77 19.30 13.76 23.97
N LYS A 78 19.30 14.38 22.79
CA LYS A 78 20.51 14.75 22.05
C LYS A 78 21.35 15.77 22.84
N GLY A 79 20.71 16.82 23.38
CA GLY A 79 21.36 17.81 24.25
C GLY A 79 21.92 17.19 25.52
N GLY A 80 21.31 16.15 26.07
CA GLY A 80 21.74 15.34 27.20
C GLY A 80 22.88 14.36 26.90
N SER A 81 23.44 14.35 25.68
CA SER A 81 24.54 13.47 25.25
C SER A 81 24.17 11.98 25.19
N ALA A 82 22.96 11.65 24.73
CA ALA A 82 22.59 10.27 24.40
C ALA A 82 23.47 9.75 23.24
N THR A 83 23.92 8.49 23.32
CA THR A 83 24.79 7.89 22.30
C THR A 83 24.04 7.64 21.00
N LYS A 84 22.88 7.05 21.09
CA LYS A 84 22.00 6.75 19.96
C LYS A 84 20.56 7.08 20.35
N ILE A 85 19.82 7.71 19.45
CA ILE A 85 18.39 7.97 19.64
C ILE A 85 17.62 7.27 18.53
N THR A 86 16.74 6.37 18.93
CA THR A 86 15.85 5.62 18.02
C THR A 86 14.42 6.08 18.25
N ALA A 87 13.77 6.57 17.21
CA ALA A 87 12.35 6.86 17.24
C ALA A 87 11.54 5.59 16.88
N VAL A 88 10.67 5.18 17.80
CA VAL A 88 9.75 4.05 17.58
C VAL A 88 8.37 4.62 17.32
N LEU A 89 7.92 4.51 16.06
CA LEU A 89 6.67 5.08 15.58
C LEU A 89 5.75 3.93 15.12
N PRO A 90 4.94 3.36 16.01
CA PRO A 90 4.03 2.27 15.66
C PRO A 90 3.12 2.61 14.48
N TYR A 91 2.59 3.85 14.43
CA TYR A 91 1.97 4.45 13.25
C TYR A 91 2.76 5.70 12.85
N PHE A 92 3.25 5.72 11.60
CA PHE A 92 3.99 6.87 11.08
C PHE A 92 3.02 7.96 10.60
N PRO A 93 3.07 9.17 11.21
CA PRO A 93 2.19 10.27 10.84
C PRO A 93 2.40 10.73 9.39
N TYR A 94 1.36 11.31 8.78
CA TYR A 94 1.38 11.80 7.39
C TYR A 94 1.74 10.74 6.33
N SER A 95 1.63 9.44 6.64
CA SER A 95 2.01 8.34 5.75
C SER A 95 1.29 8.38 4.39
N ARG A 96 0.04 8.87 4.34
CA ARG A 96 -0.73 9.04 3.10
C ARG A 96 -0.30 10.22 2.24
N GLN A 97 0.51 11.14 2.77
CA GLN A 97 1.07 12.28 2.05
C GLN A 97 2.52 11.99 1.59
N SER A 98 2.71 10.79 1.07
CA SER A 98 4.02 10.28 0.60
C SER A 98 4.31 10.58 -0.88
N LYS A 99 3.30 11.02 -1.63
CA LYS A 99 3.38 11.34 -3.07
C LYS A 99 2.94 12.78 -3.32
N LYS A 100 3.43 13.36 -4.41
CA LYS A 100 2.96 14.65 -4.90
C LYS A 100 1.67 14.45 -5.69
N LYS A 101 0.53 14.87 -5.13
CA LYS A 101 -0.80 14.68 -5.71
C LYS A 101 -1.21 15.76 -6.71
N SER A 102 -0.62 16.94 -6.64
CA SER A 102 -0.96 18.07 -7.50
C SER A 102 0.29 18.87 -7.88
N HIS A 103 0.16 19.70 -8.91
CA HIS A 103 1.17 20.72 -9.19
C HIS A 103 1.34 21.59 -7.92
N ARG A 104 2.58 21.75 -7.44
CA ARG A 104 2.92 22.51 -6.22
C ARG A 104 2.46 21.88 -4.90
N GLY A 105 2.00 20.62 -4.87
CA GLY A 105 1.68 19.88 -3.64
C GLY A 105 2.93 19.56 -2.82
N ALA A 106 2.79 19.53 -1.49
CA ALA A 106 3.82 19.12 -0.57
C ALA A 106 3.88 17.59 -0.41
N ILE A 107 5.08 17.07 -0.14
CA ILE A 107 5.27 15.68 0.33
C ILE A 107 5.55 15.75 1.83
N THR A 108 4.48 15.77 2.63
CA THR A 108 4.58 16.04 4.07
C THR A 108 5.31 14.92 4.82
N ALA A 109 5.15 13.66 4.40
CA ALA A 109 5.91 12.55 4.97
C ALA A 109 7.43 12.73 4.83
N ARG A 110 7.91 13.27 3.70
CA ARG A 110 9.32 13.59 3.50
C ARG A 110 9.78 14.75 4.41
N MET A 111 8.93 15.75 4.58
CA MET A 111 9.21 16.86 5.51
C MET A 111 9.41 16.32 6.93
N LEU A 112 8.48 15.48 7.42
CA LEU A 112 8.58 14.89 8.76
C LEU A 112 9.85 14.03 8.92
N SER A 113 10.19 13.21 7.92
CA SER A 113 11.43 12.41 7.94
C SER A 113 12.69 13.30 8.08
N ASN A 114 12.70 14.45 7.39
CA ASN A 114 13.79 15.43 7.52
C ASN A 114 13.83 16.07 8.91
N LEU A 115 12.68 16.44 9.49
CA LEU A 115 12.59 17.03 10.83
C LEU A 115 13.13 16.06 11.90
N LEU A 116 12.78 14.78 11.83
CA LEU A 116 13.32 13.73 12.71
C LEU A 116 14.85 13.64 12.61
N GLY A 117 15.39 13.69 11.38
CA GLY A 117 16.84 13.69 11.16
C GLY A 117 17.54 14.94 11.75
N VAL A 118 16.96 16.12 11.58
CA VAL A 118 17.48 17.39 12.15
C VAL A 118 17.42 17.36 13.68
N ALA A 119 16.32 16.87 14.26
CA ALA A 119 16.18 16.70 15.71
C ALA A 119 17.27 15.79 16.29
N GLY A 120 17.73 14.77 15.55
CA GLY A 120 18.88 13.97 15.97
C GLY A 120 18.67 12.47 15.96
N VAL A 121 17.59 11.98 15.35
CA VAL A 121 17.32 10.55 15.20
C VAL A 121 18.42 9.86 14.40
N LYS A 122 18.90 8.73 14.90
CA LYS A 122 19.88 7.87 14.26
C LYS A 122 19.28 6.59 13.67
N HIS A 123 18.10 6.23 14.10
CA HIS A 123 17.38 5.04 13.64
C HIS A 123 15.88 5.22 13.84
N VAL A 124 15.07 4.66 12.96
CA VAL A 124 13.60 4.67 13.07
C VAL A 124 13.09 3.24 13.03
N ILE A 125 12.19 2.90 13.95
CA ILE A 125 11.42 1.64 13.93
C ILE A 125 9.96 2.03 13.72
N THR A 126 9.30 1.43 12.75
CA THR A 126 7.88 1.67 12.44
C THR A 126 7.20 0.38 12.00
N VAL A 127 5.86 0.40 11.91
CA VAL A 127 5.09 -0.77 11.49
C VAL A 127 4.28 -0.42 10.25
N ASP A 128 4.30 -1.27 9.23
CA ASP A 128 3.47 -1.22 8.02
C ASP A 128 3.31 0.17 7.43
N LEU A 129 4.40 0.76 6.97
CA LEU A 129 4.34 2.02 6.24
C LEU A 129 3.35 1.92 5.06
N HIS A 130 2.48 2.92 4.92
CA HIS A 130 1.51 2.99 3.83
C HIS A 130 2.15 2.84 2.45
N ALA A 131 3.35 3.38 2.27
CA ALA A 131 4.16 3.23 1.07
C ALA A 131 5.59 2.89 1.48
N SER A 132 6.10 1.71 1.09
CA SER A 132 7.45 1.25 1.43
C SER A 132 8.55 2.19 0.94
N GLN A 133 8.29 2.94 -0.15
CA GLN A 133 9.21 3.94 -0.70
C GLN A 133 9.51 5.08 0.29
N MET A 134 8.67 5.29 1.30
CA MET A 134 8.91 6.30 2.34
C MET A 134 10.21 6.07 3.12
N GLN A 135 10.68 4.83 3.20
CA GLN A 135 11.98 4.53 3.80
C GLN A 135 13.12 5.33 3.15
N GLY A 136 13.02 5.60 1.85
CA GLY A 136 13.97 6.44 1.11
C GLY A 136 13.94 7.93 1.44
N PHE A 137 12.99 8.43 2.23
CA PHE A 137 12.95 9.81 2.68
C PHE A 137 13.89 10.08 3.85
N PHE A 138 14.26 9.04 4.57
CA PHE A 138 15.10 9.15 5.76
C PHE A 138 16.58 9.18 5.41
N LYS A 139 17.34 9.92 6.21
CA LYS A 139 18.81 9.97 6.16
C LYS A 139 19.46 8.96 7.13
N CYS A 140 18.65 8.21 7.85
CA CYS A 140 19.05 7.17 8.79
C CYS A 140 18.37 5.84 8.44
N PRO A 141 18.87 4.71 8.94
CA PRO A 141 18.22 3.42 8.77
C PRO A 141 16.78 3.42 9.30
N VAL A 142 15.92 2.68 8.63
CA VAL A 142 14.50 2.50 8.99
C VAL A 142 14.15 1.03 8.97
N ASP A 143 13.73 0.52 10.10
CA ASP A 143 13.14 -0.81 10.24
C ASP A 143 11.62 -0.68 10.09
N ASN A 144 11.12 -1.09 8.93
CA ASN A 144 9.68 -1.19 8.70
C ASN A 144 9.23 -2.60 9.03
N LEU A 145 8.68 -2.78 10.23
CA LEU A 145 8.13 -4.06 10.69
C LEU A 145 6.79 -4.35 10.01
N HIS A 146 6.38 -5.61 9.99
CA HIS A 146 5.10 -6.03 9.45
C HIS A 146 4.25 -6.70 10.53
N ALA A 147 2.98 -6.28 10.64
CA ALA A 147 2.01 -6.92 11.52
C ALA A 147 1.44 -8.22 10.92
N GLU A 148 1.77 -8.53 9.66
CA GLU A 148 1.27 -9.70 8.93
C GLU A 148 1.44 -11.02 9.69
N PRO A 149 2.60 -11.36 10.31
CA PRO A 149 2.74 -12.59 11.09
C PRO A 149 1.78 -12.66 12.30
N LEU A 150 1.56 -11.52 12.97
CA LEU A 150 0.62 -11.41 14.08
C LEU A 150 -0.82 -11.59 13.60
N ILE A 151 -1.20 -10.95 12.51
CA ILE A 151 -2.52 -11.08 11.88
C ILE A 151 -2.74 -12.52 11.41
N ALA A 152 -1.76 -13.15 10.75
CA ALA A 152 -1.84 -14.53 10.32
C ALA A 152 -2.06 -15.52 11.48
N ARG A 153 -1.33 -15.33 12.58
CA ARG A 153 -1.53 -16.11 13.81
C ARG A 153 -2.95 -15.93 14.35
N TRP A 154 -3.43 -14.69 14.44
CA TRP A 154 -4.79 -14.41 14.92
C TRP A 154 -5.85 -15.09 14.03
N ILE A 155 -5.71 -15.02 12.70
CA ILE A 155 -6.62 -15.69 11.75
C ILE A 155 -6.68 -17.19 12.01
N ARG A 156 -5.54 -17.86 12.15
CA ARG A 156 -5.46 -19.31 12.41
C ARG A 156 -6.20 -19.74 13.67
N HIS A 157 -6.16 -18.90 14.71
CA HIS A 157 -6.76 -19.25 16.01
C HIS A 157 -8.23 -18.81 16.17
N ASN A 158 -8.65 -17.75 15.50
CA ASN A 158 -9.94 -17.11 15.78
C ASN A 158 -10.95 -17.21 14.63
N VAL A 159 -10.50 -17.48 13.40
CA VAL A 159 -11.40 -17.59 12.26
C VAL A 159 -11.78 -19.05 12.05
N PRO A 160 -13.08 -19.42 12.23
CA PRO A 160 -13.53 -20.80 11.97
C PRO A 160 -13.30 -21.17 10.50
N ASN A 161 -12.80 -22.38 10.25
CA ASN A 161 -12.53 -22.90 8.90
C ASN A 161 -11.66 -21.95 8.06
N TRP A 162 -10.67 -21.31 8.70
CA TRP A 162 -9.83 -20.30 8.04
C TRP A 162 -9.15 -20.81 6.76
N LYS A 163 -8.91 -22.12 6.62
CA LYS A 163 -8.30 -22.73 5.43
C LYS A 163 -9.14 -22.60 4.17
N GLU A 164 -10.44 -22.39 4.31
CA GLU A 164 -11.39 -22.19 3.22
C GLU A 164 -11.66 -20.68 2.96
N ALA A 165 -11.08 -19.81 3.78
CA ALA A 165 -11.28 -18.37 3.66
C ALA A 165 -10.64 -17.81 2.37
N VAL A 166 -11.11 -16.65 1.96
CA VAL A 166 -10.56 -15.90 0.82
C VAL A 166 -10.06 -14.55 1.31
N VAL A 167 -8.83 -14.21 0.98
CA VAL A 167 -8.27 -12.88 1.29
C VAL A 167 -8.61 -11.92 0.16
N VAL A 168 -9.19 -10.77 0.49
CA VAL A 168 -9.68 -9.81 -0.50
C VAL A 168 -9.03 -8.44 -0.28
N SER A 169 -8.53 -7.85 -1.36
CA SER A 169 -8.10 -6.46 -1.37
C SER A 169 -9.29 -5.55 -1.63
N LYS A 170 -9.46 -4.49 -0.82
CA LYS A 170 -10.54 -3.51 -1.03
C LYS A 170 -10.30 -2.55 -2.20
N ASN A 171 -9.08 -2.52 -2.74
CA ASN A 171 -8.68 -1.69 -3.88
C ASN A 171 -7.44 -2.29 -4.57
N ALA A 172 -7.09 -1.77 -5.75
CA ALA A 172 -5.92 -2.22 -6.50
C ALA A 172 -4.59 -1.96 -5.78
N GLY A 173 -4.50 -0.91 -4.95
CA GLY A 173 -3.28 -0.55 -4.22
C GLY A 173 -2.88 -1.54 -3.13
N GLY A 174 -3.86 -2.23 -2.51
CA GLY A 174 -3.64 -3.21 -1.44
C GLY A 174 -3.23 -4.61 -1.91
N THR A 175 -3.25 -4.88 -3.21
CA THR A 175 -3.06 -6.23 -3.78
C THR A 175 -1.78 -6.91 -3.30
N LYS A 176 -0.65 -6.18 -3.25
CA LYS A 176 0.64 -6.74 -2.81
C LYS A 176 0.59 -7.29 -1.37
N ARG A 177 -0.09 -6.59 -0.45
CA ARG A 177 -0.24 -7.03 0.95
C ARG A 177 -1.16 -8.24 1.05
N VAL A 178 -2.25 -8.22 0.29
CA VAL A 178 -3.21 -9.32 0.24
C VAL A 178 -2.58 -10.59 -0.31
N THR A 179 -1.80 -10.51 -1.39
CA THR A 179 -1.09 -11.68 -1.95
C THR A 179 -0.05 -12.22 -0.98
N SER A 180 0.72 -11.36 -0.29
CA SER A 180 1.69 -11.79 0.73
C SER A 180 1.01 -12.62 1.83
N LEU A 181 -0.08 -12.11 2.41
CA LEU A 181 -0.80 -12.84 3.45
C LEU A 181 -1.50 -14.11 2.91
N ALA A 182 -2.06 -14.06 1.70
CA ALA A 182 -2.65 -15.24 1.06
C ALA A 182 -1.62 -16.34 0.85
N ASP A 183 -0.42 -16.00 0.38
CA ASP A 183 0.70 -16.94 0.22
C ASP A 183 1.15 -17.52 1.57
N ALA A 184 1.26 -16.69 2.61
CA ALA A 184 1.65 -17.10 3.95
C ALA A 184 0.65 -18.07 4.59
N LEU A 185 -0.64 -17.90 4.31
CA LEU A 185 -1.72 -18.74 4.81
C LEU A 185 -2.14 -19.84 3.82
N LYS A 186 -1.60 -19.83 2.59
CA LYS A 186 -2.00 -20.72 1.48
C LYS A 186 -3.50 -20.62 1.17
N LEU A 187 -4.01 -19.38 1.10
CA LEU A 187 -5.40 -19.06 0.83
C LEU A 187 -5.57 -18.50 -0.58
N ASN A 188 -6.79 -18.63 -1.09
CA ASN A 188 -7.18 -17.93 -2.30
C ASN A 188 -7.27 -16.42 -2.05
N PHE A 189 -7.05 -15.63 -3.09
CA PHE A 189 -7.21 -14.18 -3.00
C PHE A 189 -8.21 -13.65 -4.03
N GLY A 190 -8.82 -12.53 -3.70
CA GLY A 190 -9.70 -11.78 -4.57
C GLY A 190 -9.40 -10.29 -4.50
N MET A 191 -10.05 -9.52 -5.36
CA MET A 191 -9.88 -8.08 -5.41
C MET A 191 -11.21 -7.38 -5.68
N VAL A 192 -11.45 -6.30 -4.97
CA VAL A 192 -12.52 -5.36 -5.25
C VAL A 192 -11.90 -4.11 -5.90
N THR A 193 -12.49 -3.66 -7.00
CA THR A 193 -12.11 -2.41 -7.66
C THR A 193 -13.33 -1.54 -7.84
N THR A 194 -13.17 -0.23 -7.68
CA THR A 194 -14.25 0.74 -7.85
C THR A 194 -13.86 1.72 -8.96
N ASP A 195 -14.68 1.78 -10.00
CA ASP A 195 -14.50 2.66 -11.14
C ASP A 195 -15.65 3.66 -11.24
N ARG A 196 -15.35 4.89 -11.63
CA ARG A 196 -16.38 5.89 -11.91
C ARG A 196 -17.12 5.52 -13.19
N LYS A 197 -18.45 5.39 -13.14
CA LYS A 197 -19.27 5.21 -14.32
C LYS A 197 -19.25 6.51 -15.14
N ARG A 198 -18.63 6.47 -16.30
CA ARG A 198 -18.62 7.62 -17.21
C ARG A 198 -20.00 7.76 -17.87
N SER A 199 -20.65 8.92 -17.67
CA SER A 199 -21.88 9.29 -18.36
C SER A 199 -21.50 9.76 -19.79
N GLY A 200 -21.35 8.82 -20.71
CA GLY A 200 -21.08 9.09 -22.11
C GLY A 200 -21.11 7.79 -22.91
N PRO A 201 -21.38 7.81 -24.24
CA PRO A 201 -21.31 6.61 -25.07
C PRO A 201 -19.85 6.19 -25.25
N GLY A 202 -19.18 5.84 -24.16
CA GLY A 202 -17.86 5.22 -24.18
C GLY A 202 -18.00 3.79 -24.65
N LEU A 203 -17.18 3.40 -25.61
CA LEU A 203 -17.03 2.01 -26.07
C LEU A 203 -16.85 1.09 -24.86
N THR A 204 -17.88 0.33 -24.53
CA THR A 204 -17.79 -0.72 -23.51
C THR A 204 -16.77 -1.76 -23.98
N HIS A 205 -16.10 -2.43 -23.03
CA HIS A 205 -15.14 -3.52 -23.34
C HIS A 205 -15.74 -4.55 -24.32
N SER A 206 -17.04 -4.80 -24.23
CA SER A 206 -17.79 -5.65 -25.14
C SER A 206 -17.88 -5.07 -26.56
N MET A 207 -17.92 -3.73 -26.73
CA MET A 207 -17.86 -3.08 -28.04
C MET A 207 -16.47 -3.14 -28.65
N ILE A 208 -15.41 -3.07 -27.82
CA ILE A 208 -14.03 -3.24 -28.28
C ILE A 208 -13.79 -4.68 -28.72
N LEU A 209 -14.29 -5.66 -27.97
CA LEU A 209 -14.24 -7.08 -28.37
C LEU A 209 -15.02 -7.33 -29.67
N ASN A 210 -16.24 -6.79 -29.82
CA ASN A 210 -17.02 -6.90 -31.05
C ASN A 210 -16.39 -6.15 -32.25
N GLN A 211 -15.60 -5.10 -32.01
CA GLN A 211 -14.81 -4.46 -33.08
C GLN A 211 -13.56 -5.27 -33.43
N LEU A 212 -12.94 -5.93 -32.46
CA LEU A 212 -11.82 -6.84 -32.72
C LEU A 212 -12.25 -8.13 -33.43
N GLU A 213 -13.43 -8.67 -33.14
CA GLU A 213 -14.00 -9.82 -33.87
C GLU A 213 -14.43 -9.50 -35.29
N LYS A 214 -14.71 -8.21 -35.61
CA LYS A 214 -15.04 -7.74 -36.96
C LYS A 214 -13.82 -7.37 -37.82
N LEU A 215 -12.62 -7.38 -37.24
CA LEU A 215 -11.36 -7.31 -37.97
C LEU A 215 -11.07 -8.70 -38.53
N GLU A 216 -11.30 -8.89 -39.83
CA GLU A 216 -10.95 -10.12 -40.56
C GLU A 216 -9.50 -10.57 -40.24
N PRO A 217 -9.22 -11.87 -40.23
CA PRO A 217 -7.88 -12.39 -39.99
C PRO A 217 -6.88 -11.80 -40.96
N LEU A 218 -5.88 -11.10 -40.46
CA LEU A 218 -4.74 -10.64 -41.27
C LEU A 218 -4.07 -11.85 -41.91
N GLU A 219 -4.20 -11.98 -43.22
CA GLU A 219 -3.46 -12.92 -44.05
C GLU A 219 -1.95 -12.84 -43.73
N PRO A 220 -1.22 -13.98 -43.71
CA PRO A 220 0.20 -13.98 -43.42
C PRO A 220 1.00 -13.12 -44.38
N ALA A 221 1.97 -12.39 -43.86
CA ALA A 221 2.77 -11.37 -44.55
C ALA A 221 3.50 -11.81 -45.83
N ALA A 222 3.48 -13.10 -46.20
CA ALA A 222 4.12 -13.64 -47.41
C ALA A 222 3.45 -13.24 -48.72
N ASN A 223 2.16 -12.85 -48.75
CA ASN A 223 1.43 -12.52 -49.98
C ASN A 223 1.33 -11.02 -50.28
N ARG A 224 1.89 -10.13 -49.44
CA ARG A 224 1.88 -8.68 -49.66
C ARG A 224 3.04 -8.14 -50.51
N ILE A 225 4.09 -8.94 -50.76
CA ILE A 225 5.28 -8.49 -51.50
C ILE A 225 5.08 -8.56 -53.02
N ALA A 226 4.07 -9.26 -53.52
CA ALA A 226 3.89 -9.49 -54.95
C ALA A 226 3.02 -8.45 -55.70
N ARG A 227 2.44 -7.46 -55.03
CA ARG A 227 1.52 -6.48 -55.71
C ARG A 227 1.96 -5.04 -55.76
N ASN A 228 3.12 -4.63 -55.27
CA ASN A 228 3.61 -3.25 -55.29
C ASN A 228 4.94 -3.08 -56.06
N SER A 229 5.06 -3.69 -57.23
CA SER A 229 6.20 -3.46 -58.11
C SER A 229 5.83 -2.56 -59.30
N PHE A 230 5.22 -1.41 -59.09
CA PHE A 230 5.15 -0.30 -60.04
C PHE A 230 4.81 1.00 -59.31
N ALA A 231 5.81 1.67 -58.75
CA ALA A 231 5.78 3.12 -58.49
C ALA A 231 7.21 3.64 -58.46
N GLU A 232 7.47 4.64 -59.28
CA GLU A 232 8.77 5.27 -59.50
C GLU A 232 9.34 5.95 -58.23
N PRO A 233 10.70 6.10 -58.13
CA PRO A 233 11.34 6.69 -56.96
C PRO A 233 11.28 8.21 -56.98
N LEU A 234 10.61 8.81 -56.01
CA LEU A 234 10.68 10.24 -55.73
C LEU A 234 11.99 10.60 -55.03
N THR A 235 12.78 11.45 -55.65
CA THR A 235 14.02 12.02 -55.14
C THR A 235 13.78 12.93 -53.92
N PRO A 236 14.61 12.88 -52.87
CA PRO A 236 14.42 13.73 -51.69
C PRO A 236 14.92 15.16 -51.91
N THR A 237 14.12 16.13 -51.51
CA THR A 237 14.43 17.55 -51.53
C THR A 237 15.58 17.93 -50.56
N PRO A 238 16.34 19.02 -50.89
CA PRO A 238 17.62 19.36 -50.19
C PRO A 238 17.51 19.84 -48.74
N GLN A 239 16.32 20.00 -48.19
CA GLN A 239 16.13 20.51 -46.81
C GLN A 239 16.30 19.46 -45.71
N ALA A 240 16.11 18.19 -45.98
CA ALA A 240 16.25 17.11 -44.99
C ALA A 240 17.71 16.73 -44.67
N ALA A 241 18.66 17.09 -45.53
CA ALA A 241 20.07 16.78 -45.35
C ALA A 241 20.82 17.75 -44.43
N ARG A 242 20.29 18.96 -44.17
CA ARG A 242 20.93 19.93 -43.26
C ARG A 242 20.66 19.67 -41.76
N LEU A 243 19.56 19.06 -41.43
CA LEU A 243 19.22 18.77 -40.03
C LEU A 243 19.90 17.53 -39.43
N ARG A 244 20.46 16.66 -40.23
CA ARG A 244 21.23 15.51 -39.77
C ARG A 244 22.72 15.79 -39.47
N ARG A 245 23.30 16.82 -40.15
CA ARG A 245 24.70 17.19 -39.92
C ARG A 245 24.95 18.01 -38.67
N SER A 246 23.97 18.80 -38.22
CA SER A 246 24.11 19.58 -36.98
C SER A 246 23.97 18.78 -35.70
N ARG A 247 23.38 17.56 -35.75
CA ARG A 247 23.28 16.67 -34.55
C ARG A 247 24.50 15.78 -34.31
N LEU A 248 25.35 15.59 -35.32
CA LEU A 248 26.58 14.77 -35.18
C LEU A 248 27.80 15.58 -34.74
N GLN A 249 27.78 16.90 -34.89
CA GLN A 249 28.88 17.77 -34.43
C GLN A 249 28.78 18.28 -32.99
N ALA A 250 27.63 18.10 -32.33
CA ALA A 250 27.42 18.50 -30.94
C ALA A 250 27.79 17.39 -29.93
N ALA A 251 28.14 16.19 -30.38
CA ALA A 251 28.46 15.05 -29.53
C ALA A 251 29.96 14.82 -29.30
N GLU A 252 30.83 15.60 -29.96
CA GLU A 252 32.31 15.40 -29.89
C GLU A 252 33.07 16.42 -29.03
N GLN A 253 32.39 17.32 -28.32
CA GLN A 253 33.08 18.33 -27.49
C GLN A 253 32.57 18.35 -26.06
N SER A 254 32.76 17.26 -25.28
CA SER A 254 32.84 17.37 -23.82
C SER A 254 33.37 16.08 -23.18
N SER A 255 34.66 15.95 -23.11
CA SER A 255 35.32 15.05 -22.17
C SER A 255 36.57 15.74 -21.61
N PRO A 256 36.68 16.03 -20.33
CA PRO A 256 37.95 16.39 -19.73
C PRO A 256 38.69 15.15 -19.25
N GLN A 257 39.92 15.02 -19.76
CA GLN A 257 40.98 14.12 -19.29
C GLN A 257 41.27 14.36 -17.80
N ARG A 258 41.47 13.29 -17.06
CA ARG A 258 42.49 13.24 -16.00
C ARG A 258 43.17 11.88 -15.97
N ALA A 259 44.47 11.96 -16.08
CA ALA A 259 45.43 10.92 -16.11
C ALA A 259 45.94 10.48 -14.72
N ASN A 260 46.67 9.38 -14.74
CA ASN A 260 47.61 8.81 -13.76
C ASN A 260 46.97 7.93 -12.69
N GLY A 261 47.34 6.72 -12.50
CA GLY A 261 48.49 5.90 -12.85
C GLY A 261 48.75 4.97 -11.67
N LEU A 262 48.94 3.70 -11.86
CA LEU A 262 49.92 2.76 -11.32
C LEU A 262 49.46 1.30 -11.47
N GLN A 263 50.13 0.58 -12.38
CA GLN A 263 50.88 -0.68 -12.25
C GLN A 263 50.22 -1.81 -11.46
N VAL A 264 49.73 -2.85 -12.17
CA VAL A 264 50.39 -4.11 -12.55
C VAL A 264 50.95 -4.92 -11.39
N LEU A 265 50.36 -6.03 -11.11
CA LEU A 265 51.08 -7.30 -10.91
C LEU A 265 50.18 -8.49 -11.33
N THR A 266 50.77 -9.27 -12.19
CA THR A 266 50.36 -10.50 -12.87
C THR A 266 50.46 -11.72 -11.97
N ASN A 267 49.71 -12.73 -12.33
CA ASN A 267 49.91 -14.19 -12.31
C ASN A 267 48.74 -14.90 -11.62
N GLY A 268 48.14 -15.95 -12.09
CA GLY A 268 48.41 -16.84 -13.21
C GLY A 268 47.38 -17.96 -13.18
N GLN A 269 47.10 -18.48 -14.36
CA GLN A 269 46.68 -19.83 -14.71
C GLN A 269 45.54 -20.52 -13.95
N ALA A 270 44.39 -20.75 -14.59
CA ALA A 270 44.03 -21.88 -15.45
C ALA A 270 43.54 -23.10 -14.65
N GLU A 271 42.35 -23.56 -14.88
CA GLU A 271 42.04 -24.72 -15.70
C GLU A 271 40.56 -25.06 -15.72
N ASN A 272 40.14 -25.50 -16.86
CA ASN A 272 38.89 -26.09 -17.31
C ASN A 272 38.33 -27.19 -16.39
N ALA A 273 37.01 -27.31 -16.34
CA ALA A 273 36.32 -28.58 -16.66
C ALA A 273 34.78 -28.42 -16.58
N SER A 274 34.13 -28.56 -17.69
CA SER A 274 32.76 -29.11 -17.77
C SER A 274 32.84 -30.64 -17.69
N PRO A 275 31.83 -31.32 -17.19
CA PRO A 275 31.25 -32.41 -17.99
C PRO A 275 29.69 -32.45 -17.97
N SER A 276 29.14 -32.49 -19.16
CA SER A 276 28.40 -33.58 -19.82
C SER A 276 27.24 -34.24 -19.06
N SER A 277 26.10 -34.10 -19.73
CA SER A 277 24.89 -34.90 -19.74
C SER A 277 25.06 -36.39 -19.52
N SER A 278 24.13 -37.00 -18.77
CA SER A 278 23.71 -38.38 -19.02
C SER A 278 22.24 -38.55 -18.71
N ALA A 279 21.47 -38.87 -19.74
CA ALA A 279 20.15 -39.43 -19.72
C ALA A 279 20.20 -40.86 -19.17
N ILE A 280 19.24 -41.25 -18.34
CA ILE A 280 18.91 -42.66 -18.10
C ILE A 280 17.38 -42.81 -18.14
N ALA A 281 17.02 -43.94 -18.76
CA ALA A 281 15.73 -44.34 -19.28
C ALA A 281 14.69 -44.76 -18.23
N VAL A 282 13.50 -44.79 -18.72
CA VAL A 282 12.24 -45.33 -18.25
C VAL A 282 12.34 -46.81 -17.84
N GLU A 283 11.76 -47.20 -16.73
CA GLU A 283 11.14 -48.53 -16.56
C GLU A 283 9.83 -48.42 -15.75
N ASP A 284 8.81 -48.99 -16.35
CA ASP A 284 7.48 -49.31 -15.80
C ASP A 284 7.62 -50.30 -14.64
N HIS A 285 6.74 -50.18 -13.61
CA HIS A 285 5.82 -51.23 -13.18
C HIS A 285 5.05 -50.88 -11.90
N ALA A 286 3.76 -51.10 -12.01
CA ALA A 286 2.86 -51.84 -11.10
C ALA A 286 2.19 -51.08 -9.92
N ASP A 287 0.87 -51.02 -10.04
CA ASP A 287 -0.21 -51.25 -9.05
C ASP A 287 0.02 -50.84 -7.57
N VAL A 288 -0.75 -49.86 -7.15
CA VAL A 288 -1.17 -49.70 -5.77
C VAL A 288 -2.65 -49.27 -5.75
N PRO A 289 -3.43 -49.79 -4.78
CA PRO A 289 -4.91 -49.81 -4.85
C PRO A 289 -5.55 -48.46 -4.52
N ALA A 290 -6.76 -48.31 -5.05
CA ALA A 290 -7.70 -47.22 -4.76
C ALA A 290 -7.99 -47.12 -3.26
N GLU A 291 -7.60 -45.99 -2.64
CA GLU A 291 -8.13 -45.59 -1.37
C GLU A 291 -8.70 -44.16 -1.43
N ALA A 292 -9.98 -44.13 -1.03
CA ALA A 292 -10.70 -43.00 -0.48
C ALA A 292 -10.60 -41.65 -1.23
N GLN A 293 -11.60 -41.43 -2.05
CA GLN A 293 -12.00 -40.08 -2.49
C GLN A 293 -12.41 -39.25 -1.28
N THR A 294 -11.44 -38.48 -0.73
CA THR A 294 -11.77 -37.27 -0.01
C THR A 294 -12.24 -36.27 -1.06
N GLU A 295 -13.50 -35.85 -0.97
CA GLU A 295 -14.06 -34.75 -1.74
C GLU A 295 -13.22 -33.48 -1.47
N GLY A 296 -12.07 -33.35 -2.14
CA GLY A 296 -11.37 -32.11 -2.30
C GLY A 296 -12.25 -31.20 -3.15
N HIS A 297 -12.69 -30.10 -2.59
CA HIS A 297 -13.30 -29.02 -3.35
C HIS A 297 -12.35 -28.63 -4.47
N ASP A 298 -12.64 -29.09 -5.67
CA ASP A 298 -11.90 -28.83 -6.89
C ASP A 298 -11.76 -27.32 -7.08
N TYR A 299 -10.52 -26.82 -6.91
CA TYR A 299 -10.15 -25.48 -7.32
C TYR A 299 -10.29 -25.39 -8.83
N ASN A 300 -11.39 -24.81 -9.29
CA ASN A 300 -11.63 -24.62 -10.71
C ASN A 300 -11.11 -23.24 -11.11
N ASP A 301 -10.08 -23.19 -11.94
CA ASP A 301 -9.50 -21.96 -12.53
C ASP A 301 -10.56 -21.06 -13.18
N GLN A 302 -11.68 -21.58 -13.64
CA GLN A 302 -12.79 -20.79 -14.16
C GLN A 302 -13.51 -19.99 -13.06
N ARG A 303 -13.65 -20.54 -11.84
CA ARG A 303 -14.24 -19.82 -10.70
C ARG A 303 -13.32 -18.74 -10.13
N ALA A 304 -12.00 -18.96 -10.18
CA ALA A 304 -11.04 -17.95 -9.75
C ALA A 304 -11.08 -16.68 -10.64
N ARG A 305 -11.60 -16.80 -11.87
CA ARG A 305 -11.80 -15.69 -12.82
C ARG A 305 -13.21 -15.13 -12.81
N GLU A 306 -14.07 -15.56 -11.88
CA GLU A 306 -15.42 -15.05 -11.77
C GLU A 306 -15.39 -13.55 -11.47
N VAL A 307 -16.02 -12.75 -12.32
CA VAL A 307 -16.10 -11.31 -12.21
C VAL A 307 -17.55 -10.94 -11.92
N THR A 308 -17.79 -10.33 -10.78
CA THR A 308 -19.10 -9.88 -10.35
C THR A 308 -19.13 -8.36 -10.31
N HIS A 309 -20.12 -7.76 -10.96
CA HIS A 309 -20.30 -6.31 -10.99
C HIS A 309 -21.42 -5.87 -10.06
N GLY A 310 -21.28 -4.68 -9.48
CA GLY A 310 -22.30 -4.02 -8.69
C GLY A 310 -22.30 -2.52 -8.98
N ARG A 311 -23.42 -1.86 -8.64
CA ARG A 311 -23.59 -0.41 -8.74
C ARG A 311 -23.51 0.20 -7.35
N LEU A 312 -22.73 1.26 -7.20
CA LEU A 312 -22.61 2.03 -5.96
C LEU A 312 -23.21 3.42 -6.13
N VAL A 313 -24.08 3.79 -5.22
CA VAL A 313 -24.61 5.16 -5.07
C VAL A 313 -24.39 5.58 -3.62
N GLN A 314 -23.74 6.71 -3.41
CA GLN A 314 -23.37 7.20 -2.07
C GLN A 314 -22.58 6.19 -1.20
N GLY A 315 -21.77 5.35 -1.85
CA GLY A 315 -20.94 4.35 -1.16
C GLY A 315 -21.67 3.05 -0.77
N HIS A 316 -22.94 2.88 -1.15
CA HIS A 316 -23.71 1.66 -0.88
C HIS A 316 -24.07 0.92 -2.17
N ILE A 317 -24.09 -0.41 -2.10
CA ILE A 317 -24.54 -1.26 -3.21
C ILE A 317 -26.07 -1.09 -3.39
N VAL A 318 -26.44 -0.76 -4.62
CA VAL A 318 -27.85 -0.63 -5.03
C VAL A 318 -28.25 -1.74 -6.00
N PRO A 319 -29.54 -2.14 -6.05
CA PRO A 319 -30.05 -3.04 -7.06
C PRO A 319 -29.88 -2.49 -8.48
N ASP A 320 -29.90 -3.38 -9.48
CA ASP A 320 -29.63 -2.98 -10.87
C ASP A 320 -30.77 -2.12 -11.48
N ASP A 321 -31.97 -2.21 -10.92
CA ASP A 321 -33.16 -1.42 -11.25
C ASP A 321 -33.22 -0.06 -10.52
N PHE A 322 -32.25 0.24 -9.61
CA PHE A 322 -32.22 1.51 -8.91
C PHE A 322 -32.04 2.69 -9.90
N PRO A 323 -32.87 3.76 -9.81
CA PRO A 323 -32.76 4.90 -10.72
C PRO A 323 -31.38 5.55 -10.63
N SER A 324 -30.72 5.73 -11.78
CA SER A 324 -29.45 6.47 -11.81
C SER A 324 -29.68 7.91 -11.39
N PRO A 325 -28.78 8.51 -10.60
CA PRO A 325 -28.89 9.94 -10.25
C PRO A 325 -29.00 10.74 -11.55
N ALA A 326 -30.07 11.52 -11.67
CA ALA A 326 -30.28 12.36 -12.85
C ALA A 326 -29.13 13.35 -12.94
N THR A 327 -28.28 13.20 -13.93
CA THR A 327 -27.42 14.28 -14.41
C THR A 327 -28.36 15.35 -14.91
N SER A 328 -28.62 16.37 -14.09
CA SER A 328 -29.33 17.56 -14.54
C SER A 328 -28.48 18.18 -15.66
N ALA A 329 -28.97 18.05 -16.90
CA ALA A 329 -28.42 18.69 -18.10
C ALA A 329 -28.61 20.21 -18.08
N ALA A 330 -28.71 20.83 -16.92
CA ALA A 330 -29.07 22.22 -16.70
C ALA A 330 -28.03 22.96 -15.87
N ASP A 331 -26.74 22.80 -16.16
CA ASP A 331 -25.73 23.76 -15.69
C ASP A 331 -24.48 23.78 -16.60
N THR A 332 -24.71 23.94 -17.90
CA THR A 332 -23.70 24.43 -18.83
C THR A 332 -24.16 25.74 -19.42
N THR A 333 -24.31 26.76 -18.60
CA THR A 333 -24.14 28.16 -19.07
C THR A 333 -22.64 28.41 -19.12
N ILE A 334 -22.03 27.99 -20.22
CA ILE A 334 -20.73 28.50 -20.65
C ILE A 334 -20.96 29.98 -20.97
N PRO A 335 -20.22 30.92 -20.35
CA PRO A 335 -20.20 32.31 -20.86
C PRO A 335 -19.65 32.25 -22.28
N ASP A 336 -20.29 32.99 -23.14
CA ASP A 336 -19.95 33.21 -24.55
C ASP A 336 -18.50 33.76 -24.65
N GLU A 337 -17.51 32.86 -24.76
CA GLU A 337 -16.12 33.23 -25.05
C GLU A 337 -15.83 32.92 -26.52
N ASP A 338 -15.26 33.91 -27.19
CA ASP A 338 -14.82 34.06 -28.55
C ASP A 338 -14.35 32.75 -29.21
N PRO A 339 -14.94 32.29 -30.33
CA PRO A 339 -14.57 31.05 -31.01
C PRO A 339 -13.12 30.99 -31.51
N MET A 340 -12.41 32.13 -31.56
CA MET A 340 -11.01 32.20 -32.00
C MET A 340 -9.98 31.90 -30.91
N ALA A 341 -10.36 31.90 -29.65
CA ALA A 341 -9.43 31.58 -28.55
C ALA A 341 -9.22 30.06 -28.34
N GLN A 342 -10.08 29.21 -28.91
CA GLN A 342 -10.03 27.75 -28.72
C GLN A 342 -9.08 27.01 -29.67
N SER A 343 -8.51 27.65 -30.68
CA SER A 343 -7.72 26.92 -31.70
C SER A 343 -6.23 26.74 -31.36
N GLN A 344 -5.70 27.36 -30.33
CA GLN A 344 -4.27 27.22 -29.96
C GLN A 344 -3.98 26.60 -28.59
N ALA A 345 -4.99 26.32 -27.75
CA ALA A 345 -4.81 25.71 -26.43
C ALA A 345 -5.20 24.24 -26.39
N SER A 346 -5.61 23.64 -27.50
CA SER A 346 -6.00 22.24 -27.53
C SER A 346 -4.79 21.38 -27.88
N SER A 347 -4.22 20.73 -26.92
CA SER A 347 -3.70 19.35 -26.94
C SER A 347 -2.65 19.04 -25.90
N PHE A 348 -2.17 20.03 -25.13
CA PHE A 348 -1.11 19.75 -24.12
C PHE A 348 -1.51 19.94 -22.65
N PHE A 349 -2.65 20.52 -22.36
CA PHE A 349 -3.11 20.76 -20.98
C PHE A 349 -4.61 20.47 -20.81
N SER A 350 -5.00 19.21 -21.05
CA SER A 350 -6.24 18.73 -20.46
C SER A 350 -5.93 18.37 -19.00
N PRO A 351 -6.68 18.88 -17.99
CA PRO A 351 -6.51 18.47 -16.60
C PRO A 351 -6.79 16.97 -16.39
N ASP A 352 -7.44 16.34 -17.35
CA ASP A 352 -7.72 14.91 -17.44
C ASP A 352 -6.76 14.24 -18.41
N GLY A 353 -5.49 14.17 -18.06
CA GLY A 353 -4.44 13.47 -18.82
C GLY A 353 -4.65 11.97 -18.78
N HIS A 354 -5.60 11.45 -19.54
CA HIS A 354 -5.71 10.02 -19.79
C HIS A 354 -4.83 9.66 -20.99
N ALA A 355 -3.63 9.19 -20.71
CA ALA A 355 -2.85 8.42 -21.65
C ALA A 355 -3.64 7.17 -22.06
N LEU A 356 -3.72 6.92 -23.34
CA LEU A 356 -4.29 5.70 -23.93
C LEU A 356 -3.57 4.47 -23.35
N GLY A 357 -4.32 3.64 -22.65
CA GLY A 357 -3.90 2.32 -22.21
C GLY A 357 -3.24 2.30 -20.85
N GLY A 358 -4.00 2.09 -19.83
CA GLY A 358 -3.46 1.75 -18.54
C GLY A 358 -4.37 2.13 -17.40
N SER A 359 -4.60 1.18 -16.58
CA SER A 359 -4.99 1.23 -15.16
C SER A 359 -5.55 2.57 -14.71
N GLY A 360 -6.82 2.58 -14.40
CA GLY A 360 -7.48 3.64 -13.64
C GLY A 360 -6.61 4.05 -12.45
N ASP A 361 -6.75 5.28 -12.06
CA ASP A 361 -6.05 5.99 -10.98
C ASP A 361 -5.52 5.14 -9.81
N ALA A 362 -4.53 4.29 -10.06
CA ALA A 362 -3.74 3.66 -9.00
C ALA A 362 -2.97 4.68 -8.15
N GLU A 363 -3.07 5.97 -8.50
CA GLU A 363 -2.42 7.09 -7.82
C GLU A 363 -3.35 7.96 -6.98
N ALA A 364 -4.69 7.79 -7.08
CA ALA A 364 -5.62 8.47 -6.20
C ALA A 364 -5.38 8.00 -4.75
N SER A 365 -5.37 8.94 -3.81
CA SER A 365 -5.31 8.53 -2.41
C SER A 365 -6.65 7.98 -1.97
N SER A 366 -6.64 7.03 -1.06
CA SER A 366 -7.86 6.45 -0.47
C SER A 366 -8.86 7.49 0.03
N ASP A 367 -8.40 8.67 0.45
CA ASP A 367 -9.27 9.76 0.92
C ASP A 367 -10.04 10.44 -0.20
N GLU A 368 -9.40 10.67 -1.35
CA GLU A 368 -10.06 11.27 -2.52
C GLU A 368 -11.03 10.29 -3.16
N GLU A 369 -10.71 8.99 -3.15
CA GLU A 369 -11.63 7.95 -3.60
C GLU A 369 -12.87 7.90 -2.70
N GLU A 370 -12.71 7.98 -1.37
CA GLU A 370 -13.82 7.93 -0.44
C GLU A 370 -14.71 9.18 -0.47
N ASP A 371 -14.13 10.37 -0.67
CA ASP A 371 -14.92 11.59 -0.82
C ASP A 371 -15.74 11.56 -2.12
N LYS A 372 -15.18 11.00 -3.19
CA LYS A 372 -15.89 10.75 -4.46
C LYS A 372 -17.03 9.72 -4.30
N LEU A 373 -16.82 8.68 -3.48
CA LEU A 373 -17.85 7.65 -3.21
C LEU A 373 -19.09 8.21 -2.52
N LYS A 374 -18.96 9.27 -1.72
CA LYS A 374 -20.06 9.91 -1.00
C LYS A 374 -20.85 10.91 -1.83
N ASP A 375 -20.37 11.30 -3.03
CA ASP A 375 -21.06 12.26 -3.88
C ASP A 375 -22.37 11.66 -4.42
N PRO A 376 -23.55 12.24 -4.08
CA PRO A 376 -24.83 11.70 -4.51
C PRO A 376 -25.09 11.81 -6.03
N LYS A 377 -24.30 12.62 -6.72
CA LYS A 377 -24.43 12.84 -8.16
C LYS A 377 -23.59 11.84 -9.01
N ILE A 378 -22.71 11.10 -8.36
CA ILE A 378 -21.78 10.20 -9.05
C ILE A 378 -22.17 8.76 -8.76
N GLU A 379 -22.37 7.99 -9.83
CA GLU A 379 -22.53 6.55 -9.77
C GLU A 379 -21.17 5.88 -10.04
N HIS A 380 -20.82 4.91 -9.21
CA HIS A 380 -19.62 4.10 -9.36
C HIS A 380 -19.99 2.66 -9.74
N MET A 381 -19.15 2.03 -10.54
CA MET A 381 -19.20 0.60 -10.77
C MET A 381 -18.18 -0.05 -9.84
N ILE A 382 -18.61 -1.04 -9.08
CA ILE A 382 -17.72 -1.85 -8.26
C ILE A 382 -17.63 -3.25 -8.85
N THR A 383 -16.43 -3.78 -8.90
CA THR A 383 -16.14 -5.08 -9.50
C THR A 383 -15.44 -5.95 -8.48
N LEU A 384 -15.96 -7.14 -8.25
CA LEU A 384 -15.34 -8.18 -7.45
C LEU A 384 -14.77 -9.24 -8.39
N VAL A 385 -13.48 -9.54 -8.22
CA VAL A 385 -12.78 -10.61 -8.93
C VAL A 385 -12.39 -11.69 -7.92
N GLY A 386 -12.78 -12.93 -8.17
CA GLY A 386 -12.52 -14.09 -7.32
C GLY A 386 -13.78 -14.71 -6.73
N ASP A 387 -13.73 -16.02 -6.43
CA ASP A 387 -14.84 -16.79 -5.86
C ASP A 387 -14.87 -16.65 -4.33
N VAL A 388 -15.88 -15.95 -3.85
CA VAL A 388 -16.12 -15.75 -2.40
C VAL A 388 -17.41 -16.42 -1.91
N ARG A 389 -18.14 -17.12 -2.79
CA ARG A 389 -19.46 -17.69 -2.51
C ARG A 389 -19.40 -18.72 -1.38
N ASN A 390 -20.26 -18.54 -0.37
CA ASN A 390 -20.36 -19.38 0.83
C ASN A 390 -19.06 -19.50 1.64
N ARG A 391 -18.07 -18.59 1.42
CA ARG A 391 -16.79 -18.59 2.11
C ARG A 391 -16.70 -17.46 3.14
N THR A 392 -15.76 -17.61 4.06
CA THR A 392 -15.34 -16.50 4.93
C THR A 392 -14.40 -15.59 4.13
N VAL A 393 -14.66 -14.29 4.16
CA VAL A 393 -13.87 -13.29 3.45
C VAL A 393 -13.08 -12.45 4.46
N LEU A 394 -11.78 -12.29 4.19
CA LEU A 394 -10.86 -11.47 4.95
C LEU A 394 -10.49 -10.26 4.10
N ILE A 395 -11.15 -9.12 4.33
CA ILE A 395 -10.81 -7.86 3.64
C ILE A 395 -9.64 -7.23 4.36
N ILE A 396 -8.52 -7.00 3.65
CA ILE A 396 -7.26 -6.58 4.27
C ILE A 396 -6.71 -5.32 3.61
N ASP A 397 -6.24 -4.39 4.46
CA ASP A 397 -5.46 -3.22 4.05
C ASP A 397 -4.50 -2.79 5.18
N ASP A 398 -3.73 -1.71 4.98
CA ASP A 398 -2.84 -1.17 6.01
C ASP A 398 -3.58 -0.39 7.09
N MET A 399 -4.62 0.34 6.75
CA MET A 399 -5.33 1.18 7.72
C MET A 399 -6.83 1.25 7.47
N ILE A 400 -7.57 1.44 8.57
CA ILE A 400 -8.97 1.84 8.59
C ILE A 400 -9.02 3.28 9.12
N ASP A 401 -9.28 4.24 8.23
CA ASP A 401 -9.51 5.62 8.63
C ASP A 401 -10.98 5.99 8.40
N LYS A 402 -11.41 6.15 7.16
CA LYS A 402 -12.82 6.31 6.79
C LYS A 402 -13.48 4.95 6.55
N SER A 403 -14.80 4.87 6.74
CA SER A 403 -15.57 3.63 6.63
C SER A 403 -16.05 3.29 5.22
N GLY A 404 -16.17 4.29 4.33
CA GLY A 404 -16.92 4.17 3.07
C GLY A 404 -16.42 3.06 2.16
N SER A 405 -15.13 3.00 1.87
CA SER A 405 -14.54 1.97 1.02
C SER A 405 -14.62 0.56 1.64
N TRP A 406 -14.55 0.46 2.96
CA TRP A 406 -14.68 -0.81 3.68
C TRP A 406 -16.09 -1.35 3.65
N ILE A 407 -17.09 -0.48 3.88
CA ILE A 407 -18.51 -0.84 3.80
C ILE A 407 -18.88 -1.24 2.38
N ALA A 408 -18.45 -0.45 1.37
CA ALA A 408 -18.69 -0.78 -0.03
C ALA A 408 -18.11 -2.14 -0.43
N ALA A 409 -16.88 -2.44 -0.01
CA ALA A 409 -16.26 -3.75 -0.26
C ALA A 409 -17.01 -4.87 0.47
N ALA A 410 -17.36 -4.69 1.76
CA ALA A 410 -18.11 -5.68 2.53
C ALA A 410 -19.49 -5.95 1.95
N GLU A 411 -20.22 -4.92 1.57
CA GLU A 411 -21.52 -5.06 0.90
C GLU A 411 -21.39 -5.79 -0.44
N THR A 412 -20.34 -5.51 -1.20
CA THR A 412 -20.11 -6.17 -2.50
C THR A 412 -19.88 -7.66 -2.32
N VAL A 413 -18.99 -8.06 -1.40
CA VAL A 413 -18.69 -9.49 -1.20
C VAL A 413 -19.88 -10.25 -0.59
N VAL A 414 -20.74 -9.60 0.19
CA VAL A 414 -21.95 -10.22 0.76
C VAL A 414 -23.11 -10.20 -0.22
N LYS A 415 -23.52 -9.02 -0.71
CA LYS A 415 -24.74 -8.86 -1.51
C LYS A 415 -24.59 -9.39 -2.95
N ARG A 416 -23.40 -9.31 -3.52
CA ARG A 416 -23.10 -9.75 -4.90
C ARG A 416 -22.28 -11.03 -4.95
N GLY A 417 -21.32 -11.20 -4.03
CA GLY A 417 -20.45 -12.37 -3.95
C GLY A 417 -21.02 -13.52 -3.12
N PHE A 418 -22.09 -13.29 -2.33
CA PHE A 418 -22.71 -14.29 -1.43
C PHE A 418 -21.73 -14.86 -0.41
N ALA A 419 -20.84 -14.03 0.13
CA ALA A 419 -19.93 -14.41 1.20
C ALA A 419 -20.72 -14.75 2.49
N LYS A 420 -20.20 -15.71 3.26
CA LYS A 420 -20.84 -16.18 4.51
C LYS A 420 -20.52 -15.29 5.70
N LYS A 421 -19.27 -14.85 5.81
CA LYS A 421 -18.76 -13.96 6.88
C LYS A 421 -17.71 -13.03 6.32
N VAL A 422 -17.63 -11.82 6.90
CA VAL A 422 -16.67 -10.80 6.49
C VAL A 422 -15.91 -10.26 7.69
N TYR A 423 -14.60 -10.37 7.64
CA TYR A 423 -13.65 -9.78 8.59
C TYR A 423 -12.93 -8.63 7.92
N CYS A 424 -13.00 -7.42 8.48
CA CYS A 424 -12.21 -6.26 8.05
C CYS A 424 -10.96 -6.17 8.90
N ILE A 425 -9.79 -6.33 8.30
CA ILE A 425 -8.53 -6.44 9.01
C ILE A 425 -7.56 -5.37 8.52
N ALA A 426 -6.98 -4.60 9.44
CA ALA A 426 -5.95 -3.62 9.12
C ALA A 426 -4.89 -3.54 10.22
N THR A 427 -3.69 -3.09 9.88
CA THR A 427 -2.67 -2.83 10.89
C THR A 427 -3.04 -1.62 11.73
N HIS A 428 -3.48 -0.52 11.11
CA HIS A 428 -3.74 0.74 11.78
C HIS A 428 -5.24 1.06 11.87
N GLY A 429 -5.78 1.04 13.08
CA GLY A 429 -7.14 1.49 13.36
C GLY A 429 -7.19 2.98 13.67
N VAL A 430 -7.16 3.83 12.64
CA VAL A 430 -7.17 5.29 12.81
C VAL A 430 -8.57 5.79 13.15
N PHE A 431 -9.61 5.22 12.52
CA PHE A 431 -11.03 5.48 12.77
C PHE A 431 -11.40 6.97 12.84
N GLY A 432 -11.11 7.71 11.75
CA GLY A 432 -11.44 9.12 11.66
C GLY A 432 -12.97 9.38 11.79
N GLY A 433 -13.33 10.37 12.56
CA GLY A 433 -14.74 10.75 12.79
C GLY A 433 -15.55 9.62 13.42
N ASP A 434 -16.63 9.20 12.75
CA ASP A 434 -17.57 8.15 13.18
C ASP A 434 -17.37 6.82 12.44
N ALA A 435 -16.22 6.62 11.80
CA ALA A 435 -15.94 5.46 10.94
C ALA A 435 -16.15 4.11 11.66
N LEU A 436 -15.65 3.98 12.90
CA LEU A 436 -15.84 2.78 13.70
C LEU A 436 -17.31 2.48 13.95
N GLN A 437 -18.10 3.51 14.28
CA GLN A 437 -19.53 3.36 14.54
C GLN A 437 -20.30 2.96 13.27
N GLN A 438 -19.95 3.55 12.11
CA GLN A 438 -20.56 3.19 10.83
C GLN A 438 -20.26 1.73 10.45
N MET A 439 -19.00 1.28 10.59
CA MET A 439 -18.63 -0.10 10.34
C MET A 439 -19.29 -1.07 11.34
N GLN A 440 -19.42 -0.67 12.60
CA GLN A 440 -20.10 -1.44 13.64
C GLN A 440 -21.57 -1.68 13.30
N LYS A 441 -22.28 -0.67 12.72
CA LYS A 441 -23.67 -0.75 12.30
C LYS A 441 -23.87 -1.54 11.01
N CYS A 442 -22.86 -1.70 10.20
CA CYS A 442 -22.95 -2.42 8.93
C CYS A 442 -23.20 -3.91 9.17
N GLU A 443 -24.34 -4.42 8.69
CA GLU A 443 -24.72 -5.83 8.85
C GLU A 443 -23.81 -6.79 8.04
N CYS A 444 -23.18 -6.28 6.99
CA CYS A 444 -22.27 -7.07 6.15
C CYS A 444 -20.88 -7.25 6.76
N ILE A 445 -20.58 -6.66 7.92
CA ILE A 445 -19.29 -6.78 8.61
C ILE A 445 -19.51 -7.56 9.90
N ASP A 446 -18.87 -8.72 10.05
CA ASP A 446 -18.95 -9.56 11.25
C ASP A 446 -17.91 -9.16 12.30
N ALA A 447 -16.70 -8.81 11.88
CA ALA A 447 -15.64 -8.39 12.79
C ALA A 447 -14.69 -7.37 12.16
N ILE A 448 -14.12 -6.52 13.02
CA ILE A 448 -13.11 -5.52 12.69
C ILE A 448 -11.88 -5.85 13.52
N VAL A 449 -10.75 -6.04 12.88
CA VAL A 449 -9.49 -6.43 13.54
C VAL A 449 -8.43 -5.42 13.21
N VAL A 450 -7.85 -4.79 14.23
CA VAL A 450 -6.76 -3.83 14.09
C VAL A 450 -5.71 -4.07 15.15
N THR A 451 -4.58 -3.38 15.06
CA THR A 451 -3.57 -3.42 16.11
C THR A 451 -3.64 -2.18 16.99
N ASN A 452 -2.93 -2.21 18.12
CA ASN A 452 -2.76 -1.05 19.00
C ASN A 452 -1.62 -0.11 18.54
N SER A 453 -1.30 -0.12 17.24
CA SER A 453 -0.32 0.82 16.64
C SER A 453 -0.75 2.28 16.70
N TYR A 454 -2.04 2.55 16.65
CA TYR A 454 -2.66 3.87 16.78
C TYR A 454 -3.54 3.89 18.04
N PRO A 455 -3.52 4.96 18.84
CA PRO A 455 -4.32 5.03 20.05
C PRO A 455 -5.82 5.07 19.70
N ILE A 456 -6.54 4.07 20.16
CA ILE A 456 -8.00 3.97 20.00
C ILE A 456 -8.63 4.46 21.29
N ASN A 457 -9.66 5.29 21.17
CA ASN A 457 -10.41 5.75 22.32
C ASN A 457 -11.01 4.54 23.07
N GLU A 458 -10.72 4.41 24.38
CA GLU A 458 -11.11 3.26 25.18
C GLU A 458 -12.63 3.10 25.28
N GLU A 459 -13.39 4.21 25.35
CA GLU A 459 -14.85 4.16 25.37
C GLU A 459 -15.42 3.66 24.05
N ALA A 460 -14.87 4.16 22.93
CA ALA A 460 -15.25 3.70 21.60
C ALA A 460 -14.92 2.21 21.41
N ALA A 461 -13.77 1.77 21.91
CA ALA A 461 -13.35 0.35 21.85
C ALA A 461 -14.27 -0.55 22.69
N ARG A 462 -14.62 -0.13 23.92
CA ARG A 462 -15.54 -0.90 24.79
C ARG A 462 -16.95 -1.02 24.21
N ASN A 463 -17.41 0.00 23.52
CA ASN A 463 -18.74 0.02 22.91
C ASN A 463 -18.80 -0.70 21.55
N ALA A 464 -17.65 -1.07 20.98
CA ALA A 464 -17.55 -1.71 19.67
C ALA A 464 -17.44 -3.24 19.82
N SER A 465 -18.59 -3.93 19.84
CA SER A 465 -18.65 -5.40 20.00
C SER A 465 -17.97 -6.19 18.89
N LYS A 466 -17.87 -5.61 17.69
CA LYS A 466 -17.18 -6.23 16.53
C LYS A 466 -15.69 -5.96 16.50
N LEU A 467 -15.16 -5.07 17.35
CA LEU A 467 -13.75 -4.66 17.32
C LEU A 467 -12.86 -5.61 18.13
N THR A 468 -11.79 -6.05 17.51
CA THR A 468 -10.68 -6.77 18.16
C THR A 468 -9.39 -5.99 17.96
N VAL A 469 -8.64 -5.73 19.04
CA VAL A 469 -7.38 -5.01 19.00
C VAL A 469 -6.23 -5.95 19.32
N LEU A 470 -5.33 -6.15 18.36
CA LEU A 470 -4.14 -7.00 18.50
C LEU A 470 -2.99 -6.21 19.13
N ASP A 471 -2.22 -6.86 19.98
CA ASP A 471 -1.14 -6.22 20.72
C ASP A 471 0.20 -6.34 19.98
N LEU A 472 0.81 -5.20 19.64
CA LEU A 472 2.11 -5.10 18.98
C LEU A 472 3.29 -5.04 19.96
N SER A 473 3.04 -5.05 21.27
CA SER A 473 4.09 -4.82 22.26
C SER A 473 5.25 -5.81 22.15
N PHE A 474 4.95 -7.09 21.91
CA PHE A 474 5.98 -8.12 21.73
C PHE A 474 6.84 -7.90 20.48
N LEU A 475 6.21 -7.57 19.36
CA LEU A 475 6.91 -7.29 18.10
C LEU A 475 7.85 -6.09 18.24
N LEU A 476 7.35 -5.00 18.85
CA LEU A 476 8.13 -3.79 19.08
C LEU A 476 9.24 -4.00 20.12
N ALA A 477 8.96 -4.72 21.20
CA ALA A 477 9.96 -5.06 22.23
C ALA A 477 11.12 -5.86 21.63
N GLU A 478 10.82 -6.85 20.81
CA GLU A 478 11.84 -7.67 20.17
C GLU A 478 12.64 -6.86 19.13
N ALA A 479 12.00 -5.97 18.37
CA ALA A 479 12.69 -5.07 17.44
C ALA A 479 13.63 -4.09 18.19
N ILE A 480 13.19 -3.52 19.31
CA ILE A 480 14.00 -2.66 20.17
C ILE A 480 15.19 -3.44 20.73
N ARG A 481 14.97 -4.65 21.25
CA ARG A 481 16.02 -5.52 21.77
C ARG A 481 17.08 -5.83 20.70
N ARG A 482 16.64 -6.24 19.53
CA ARG A 482 17.53 -6.55 18.40
C ARG A 482 18.30 -5.32 17.91
N SER A 483 17.64 -4.18 17.80
CA SER A 483 18.30 -2.92 17.43
C SER A 483 19.38 -2.51 18.43
N HIS A 484 19.16 -2.75 19.73
CA HIS A 484 20.14 -2.45 20.78
C HIS A 484 21.35 -3.37 20.71
N TYR A 485 21.14 -4.68 20.52
CA TYR A 485 22.22 -5.66 20.47
C TYR A 485 22.85 -5.85 19.09
N GLY A 486 22.37 -5.13 18.06
CA GLY A 486 22.87 -5.28 16.70
C GLY A 486 22.48 -6.60 16.03
N GLU A 487 21.38 -7.22 16.49
CA GLU A 487 20.88 -8.47 15.93
C GLU A 487 20.01 -8.22 14.69
N SER A 488 19.97 -9.18 13.78
CA SER A 488 19.10 -9.12 12.59
C SER A 488 17.62 -9.13 12.97
N ILE A 489 16.83 -8.26 12.33
CA ILE A 489 15.37 -8.23 12.46
C ILE A 489 14.65 -9.23 11.53
N SER A 490 15.38 -9.91 10.62
CA SER A 490 14.78 -10.85 9.66
C SER A 490 13.89 -11.93 10.28
N PRO A 491 14.20 -12.48 11.46
CA PRO A 491 13.30 -13.46 12.12
C PRO A 491 11.91 -12.92 12.46
N LEU A 492 11.75 -11.58 12.59
CA LEU A 492 10.45 -10.96 12.90
C LEU A 492 9.48 -10.99 11.72
N PHE A 493 9.98 -11.22 10.51
CA PHE A 493 9.17 -11.31 9.29
C PHE A 493 8.77 -12.76 8.94
N GLN A 494 9.29 -13.74 9.68
CA GLN A 494 8.99 -15.14 9.42
C GLN A 494 7.64 -15.52 10.05
N HIS A 495 6.81 -16.19 9.27
CA HIS A 495 5.62 -16.84 9.79
C HIS A 495 6.05 -18.07 10.58
N ILE A 496 5.89 -18.03 11.89
CA ILE A 496 6.09 -19.21 12.74
C ILE A 496 4.97 -20.20 12.34
N GLN A 497 5.35 -21.33 11.78
CA GLN A 497 4.46 -22.45 11.57
C GLN A 497 4.32 -23.11 12.96
N ASP A 498 3.23 -22.83 13.65
CA ASP A 498 2.81 -23.54 14.86
C ASP A 498 2.17 -24.87 14.47
#